data_0aab776288d58a94d5b2082689edb1c7
#
_entry.id   0aab776288d58a94d5b2082689edb1c7
#
_cell.length_a   1.000
_cell.length_b   1.000
_cell.length_c   1.000
_cell.angle_alpha   90.00
_cell.angle_beta   90.00
_cell.angle_gamma   90.00
#
_symmetry.space_group_name_H-M   'P 1'
#
loop_
_entity.id
_entity.type
_entity.pdbx_description
1 polymer ?
#
loop_
_entity_poly.entity_id
_entity_poly.type
_entity_poly.pdbx_seq_one_letter_code
_entity_poly.pdbx_strand_id
1 'polypeptide(L)'
;MRRLIHLMLSPSCRLARLVVGEKRLAFDPVLAEDARNPMPVFIDMDGTRAEGVWAIVDHMEANYPDHPLAPEDAAARRESLRWLDWAMGPFHEQVTQRVVYEKAGQRFTGAAFSRTPDMNTIRAGREELKLALSSINRAVESNGYLAGRNCSLGDLAVAAHLSALDYFGEVPWGDYASAGEWYVRMKSRPAFRSLLGDRVPGQPPVAHYAELDF
;
A
#
# COMPACT_ATOMS: atom_id res chain seq x y z
N MET A 1 -0.15 22.49 10.60
CA MET A 1 0.43 21.13 10.50
C MET A 1 -0.31 20.39 9.40
N ARG A 2 0.40 19.63 8.56
CA ARG A 2 -0.22 18.79 7.50
C ARG A 2 -1.12 17.74 8.09
N ARG A 3 -2.21 17.42 7.40
CA ARG A 3 -3.15 16.37 7.84
C ARG A 3 -3.38 15.39 6.70
N LEU A 4 -3.45 14.10 7.01
CA LEU A 4 -3.83 13.06 6.06
C LEU A 4 -5.02 12.28 6.61
N ILE A 5 -6.19 12.53 6.04
CA ILE A 5 -7.43 11.83 6.38
C ILE A 5 -7.45 10.51 5.60
N HIS A 6 -7.56 9.39 6.30
CA HIS A 6 -7.36 8.09 5.69
C HIS A 6 -8.22 6.98 6.33
N LEU A 7 -8.30 5.86 5.61
CA LEU A 7 -8.81 4.59 6.09
C LEU A 7 -7.63 3.63 6.34
N MET A 8 -7.64 2.94 7.47
CA MET A 8 -6.47 2.21 7.98
C MET A 8 -6.00 1.08 7.05
N LEU A 9 -6.93 0.33 6.44
CA LEU A 9 -6.64 -0.83 5.59
C LEU A 9 -6.94 -0.60 4.10
N SER A 10 -7.26 0.63 3.71
CA SER A 10 -7.39 0.99 2.28
C SER A 10 -6.00 1.10 1.64
N PRO A 11 -5.69 0.35 0.58
CA PRO A 11 -4.38 0.45 -0.10
C PRO A 11 -4.09 1.85 -0.64
N SER A 12 -5.09 2.55 -1.18
CA SER A 12 -4.93 3.93 -1.63
C SER A 12 -4.50 4.87 -0.49
N CYS A 13 -5.09 4.69 0.70
CA CYS A 13 -4.72 5.45 1.89
C CYS A 13 -3.33 5.06 2.40
N ARG A 14 -2.98 3.77 2.35
CA ARG A 14 -1.64 3.28 2.71
C ARG A 14 -0.59 3.81 1.75
N LEU A 15 -0.85 3.79 0.44
CA LEU A 15 0.04 4.36 -0.56
C LEU A 15 0.26 5.86 -0.31
N ALA A 16 -0.79 6.64 -0.04
CA ALA A 16 -0.65 8.05 0.28
C ALA A 16 0.23 8.30 1.52
N ARG A 17 0.07 7.49 2.58
CA ARG A 17 0.93 7.56 3.78
C ARG A 17 2.39 7.29 3.44
N LEU A 18 2.66 6.28 2.62
CA LEU A 18 4.02 5.96 2.16
C LEU A 18 4.60 7.09 1.30
N VAL A 19 3.84 7.62 0.35
CA VAL A 19 4.27 8.72 -0.53
C VAL A 19 4.63 9.95 0.28
N VAL A 20 3.77 10.40 1.19
CA VAL A 20 4.06 11.57 2.06
C VAL A 20 5.26 11.29 2.97
N GLY A 21 5.36 10.07 3.49
CA GLY A 21 6.50 9.64 4.33
C GLY A 21 7.83 9.59 3.58
N GLU A 22 7.85 9.16 2.32
CA GLU A 22 9.06 9.15 1.48
C GLU A 22 9.55 10.57 1.14
N LYS A 23 8.63 11.52 1.04
CA LYS A 23 8.97 12.96 0.94
C LYS A 23 9.47 13.54 2.28
N ARG A 24 9.58 12.73 3.33
CA ARG A 24 10.02 13.11 4.69
C ARG A 24 9.18 14.22 5.31
N LEU A 25 7.91 14.31 4.92
CA LEU A 25 6.98 15.29 5.46
C LEU A 25 6.30 14.75 6.71
N ALA A 26 6.37 15.52 7.79
CA ALA A 26 5.58 15.23 8.99
C ALA A 26 4.10 15.57 8.73
N PHE A 27 3.21 14.69 9.09
CA PHE A 27 1.77 14.87 9.01
C PHE A 27 1.05 14.23 10.19
N ASP A 28 -0.15 14.71 10.47
CA ASP A 28 -1.08 14.14 11.45
C ASP A 28 -2.02 13.15 10.72
N PRO A 29 -1.93 11.84 11.01
CA PRO A 29 -2.85 10.86 10.44
C PRO A 29 -4.21 10.94 11.14
N VAL A 30 -5.24 11.31 10.39
CA VAL A 30 -6.61 11.43 10.89
C VAL A 30 -7.46 10.30 10.31
N LEU A 31 -8.03 9.46 11.17
CA LEU A 31 -8.96 8.43 10.71
C LEU A 31 -10.24 9.07 10.18
N ALA A 32 -10.68 8.66 9.00
CA ALA A 32 -11.93 9.11 8.43
C ALA A 32 -13.11 8.62 9.28
N GLU A 33 -14.02 9.51 9.59
CA GLU A 33 -15.27 9.18 10.27
C GLU A 33 -16.26 8.51 9.30
N ASP A 34 -16.19 8.87 8.02
CA ASP A 34 -17.07 8.41 6.97
C ASP A 34 -16.27 7.96 5.74
N ALA A 35 -16.43 6.71 5.37
CA ALA A 35 -15.77 6.11 4.21
C ALA A 35 -16.45 6.44 2.86
N ARG A 36 -17.57 7.18 2.85
CA ARG A 36 -18.32 7.53 1.63
C ARG A 36 -17.67 8.63 0.81
N ASN A 37 -16.80 9.42 1.41
CA ASN A 37 -16.04 10.45 0.70
C ASN A 37 -14.82 9.83 -0.01
N PRO A 38 -14.35 10.44 -1.11
CA PRO A 38 -13.10 10.02 -1.73
C PRO A 38 -11.95 10.05 -0.72
N MET A 39 -11.29 8.92 -0.51
CA MET A 39 -10.16 8.78 0.40
C MET A 39 -8.93 8.28 -0.37
N PRO A 40 -7.74 8.67 0.00
CA PRO A 40 -7.32 9.58 1.10
C PRO A 40 -7.53 11.07 0.76
N VAL A 41 -7.46 11.94 1.80
CA VAL A 41 -7.43 13.40 1.64
C VAL A 41 -6.21 13.97 2.36
N PHE A 42 -5.36 14.67 1.64
CA PHE A 42 -4.22 15.40 2.19
C PHE A 42 -4.53 16.90 2.26
N ILE A 43 -4.20 17.52 3.39
CA ILE A 43 -4.33 18.96 3.61
C ILE A 43 -2.94 19.46 3.98
N ASP A 44 -2.39 20.32 3.13
CA ASP A 44 -1.06 20.90 3.33
C ASP A 44 -1.08 22.09 4.32
N MET A 45 0.10 22.63 4.61
CA MET A 45 0.27 23.72 5.59
C MET A 45 -0.35 25.04 5.14
N ASP A 46 -0.42 25.29 3.84
CA ASP A 46 -1.05 26.46 3.22
C ASP A 46 -2.58 26.31 3.05
N GLY A 47 -3.14 25.15 3.45
CA GLY A 47 -4.55 24.82 3.29
C GLY A 47 -4.90 24.17 1.95
N THR A 48 -3.93 23.96 1.05
CA THR A 48 -4.14 23.22 -0.20
C THR A 48 -4.63 21.82 0.10
N ARG A 49 -5.67 21.38 -0.63
CA ARG A 49 -6.34 20.10 -0.43
C ARG A 49 -6.19 19.23 -1.67
N ALA A 50 -5.64 18.02 -1.49
CA ALA A 50 -5.55 16.99 -2.51
C ALA A 50 -6.43 15.80 -2.13
N GLU A 51 -7.36 15.41 -3.01
CA GLU A 51 -8.35 14.36 -2.76
C GLU A 51 -8.11 13.16 -3.68
N GLY A 52 -7.97 11.99 -3.07
CA GLY A 52 -7.58 10.76 -3.74
C GLY A 52 -6.07 10.61 -3.88
N VAL A 53 -5.62 9.37 -4.03
CA VAL A 53 -4.19 9.04 -4.04
C VAL A 53 -3.43 9.69 -5.20
N TRP A 54 -4.05 9.79 -6.37
CA TRP A 54 -3.42 10.39 -7.56
C TRP A 54 -3.16 11.88 -7.38
N ALA A 55 -4.15 12.63 -6.90
CA ALA A 55 -3.99 14.07 -6.62
C ALA A 55 -2.91 14.31 -5.54
N ILE A 56 -2.79 13.38 -4.57
CA ILE A 56 -1.74 13.45 -3.55
C ILE A 56 -0.36 13.18 -4.17
N VAL A 57 -0.22 12.16 -5.02
CA VAL A 57 1.04 11.87 -5.73
C VAL A 57 1.46 13.07 -6.57
N ASP A 58 0.55 13.61 -7.37
CA ASP A 58 0.83 14.80 -8.21
C ASP A 58 1.22 16.02 -7.36
N HIS A 59 0.51 16.26 -6.27
CA HIS A 59 0.85 17.35 -5.34
C HIS A 59 2.24 17.16 -4.72
N MET A 60 2.60 15.93 -4.33
CA MET A 60 3.91 15.62 -3.74
C MET A 60 5.05 15.78 -4.75
N GLU A 61 4.89 15.32 -5.99
CA GLU A 61 5.92 15.45 -7.02
C GLU A 61 6.10 16.92 -7.45
N ALA A 62 5.00 17.68 -7.55
CA ALA A 62 5.04 19.09 -7.98
C ALA A 62 5.61 20.04 -6.91
N ASN A 63 5.25 19.85 -5.63
CA ASN A 63 5.55 20.83 -4.57
C ASN A 63 6.71 20.37 -3.66
N TYR A 64 7.07 19.09 -3.70
CA TYR A 64 8.14 18.48 -2.89
C TYR A 64 9.07 17.66 -3.78
N PRO A 65 9.88 18.29 -4.66
CA PRO A 65 10.71 17.60 -5.65
C PRO A 65 11.86 16.80 -5.01
N ASP A 66 12.23 17.12 -3.78
CA ASP A 66 13.21 16.34 -3.03
C ASP A 66 12.73 14.90 -2.83
N HIS A 67 13.62 13.93 -3.00
CA HIS A 67 13.32 12.50 -2.96
C HIS A 67 12.25 12.08 -4.01
N PRO A 68 12.56 12.20 -5.32
CA PRO A 68 11.62 11.85 -6.38
C PRO A 68 11.25 10.36 -6.29
N LEU A 69 9.96 10.05 -6.49
CA LEU A 69 9.44 8.69 -6.48
C LEU A 69 9.43 8.07 -7.89
N ALA A 70 9.54 8.91 -8.91
CA ALA A 70 9.68 8.47 -10.29
C ALA A 70 11.16 8.24 -10.62
N PRO A 71 11.56 7.07 -11.17
CA PRO A 71 12.91 6.85 -11.65
C PRO A 71 13.32 7.84 -12.73
N GLU A 72 14.60 8.25 -12.77
CA GLU A 72 15.15 9.11 -13.83
C GLU A 72 15.21 8.37 -15.18
N ASP A 73 15.62 7.12 -15.16
CA ASP A 73 15.65 6.29 -16.36
C ASP A 73 14.24 6.05 -16.92
N ALA A 74 14.07 6.28 -18.23
CA ALA A 74 12.77 6.20 -18.88
C ALA A 74 12.18 4.77 -18.91
N ALA A 75 13.02 3.73 -18.99
CA ALA A 75 12.56 2.35 -18.97
C ALA A 75 12.11 1.94 -17.57
N ALA A 76 12.90 2.27 -16.55
CA ALA A 76 12.54 2.06 -15.15
C ALA A 76 11.27 2.85 -14.76
N ARG A 77 11.11 4.07 -15.28
CA ARG A 77 9.90 4.87 -15.05
C ARG A 77 8.65 4.20 -15.63
N ARG A 78 8.71 3.72 -16.86
CA ARG A 78 7.60 2.97 -17.48
C ARG A 78 7.27 1.70 -16.69
N GLU A 79 8.29 0.99 -16.24
CA GLU A 79 8.11 -0.22 -15.45
C GLU A 79 7.49 0.08 -14.09
N SER A 80 7.93 1.16 -13.41
CA SER A 80 7.31 1.63 -12.16
C SER A 80 5.84 1.97 -12.34
N LEU A 81 5.48 2.67 -13.42
CA LEU A 81 4.09 2.99 -13.73
C LEU A 81 3.27 1.73 -14.04
N ARG A 82 3.85 0.75 -14.74
CA ARG A 82 3.17 -0.54 -15.00
C ARG A 82 2.84 -1.29 -13.71
N TRP A 83 3.78 -1.32 -12.74
CA TRP A 83 3.52 -1.91 -11.44
C TRP A 83 2.48 -1.13 -10.63
N LEU A 84 2.52 0.19 -10.72
CA LEU A 84 1.53 1.06 -10.06
C LEU A 84 0.12 0.80 -10.61
N ASP A 85 -0.05 0.82 -11.94
CA ASP A 85 -1.35 0.57 -12.59
C ASP A 85 -1.86 -0.83 -12.27
N TRP A 86 -0.98 -1.82 -12.29
CA TRP A 86 -1.33 -3.19 -11.94
C TRP A 86 -1.76 -3.30 -10.47
N ALA A 87 -1.04 -2.68 -9.55
CA ALA A 87 -1.39 -2.73 -8.12
C ALA A 87 -2.73 -2.07 -7.84
N MET A 88 -2.95 -0.89 -8.41
CA MET A 88 -4.16 -0.08 -8.16
C MET A 88 -5.39 -0.55 -8.96
N GLY A 89 -5.21 -1.37 -9.97
CA GLY A 89 -6.27 -1.97 -10.79
C GLY A 89 -6.40 -3.48 -10.55
N PRO A 90 -5.83 -4.34 -11.42
CA PRO A 90 -6.04 -5.80 -11.35
C PRO A 90 -5.74 -6.44 -10.00
N PHE A 91 -4.60 -6.09 -9.36
CA PHE A 91 -4.28 -6.64 -8.06
C PHE A 91 -5.25 -6.20 -6.97
N HIS A 92 -5.68 -4.94 -7.01
CA HIS A 92 -6.72 -4.44 -6.10
C HIS A 92 -8.01 -5.25 -6.23
N GLU A 93 -8.50 -5.46 -7.46
CA GLU A 93 -9.78 -6.14 -7.73
C GLU A 93 -9.72 -7.64 -7.44
N GLN A 94 -8.63 -8.30 -7.86
CA GLN A 94 -8.53 -9.76 -7.81
C GLN A 94 -8.02 -10.28 -6.46
N VAL A 95 -7.24 -9.49 -5.74
CA VAL A 95 -6.64 -9.92 -4.47
C VAL A 95 -7.19 -9.11 -3.30
N THR A 96 -6.95 -7.79 -3.28
CA THR A 96 -7.21 -6.99 -2.09
C THR A 96 -8.70 -6.92 -1.75
N GLN A 97 -9.56 -6.67 -2.73
CA GLN A 97 -11.00 -6.67 -2.51
C GLN A 97 -11.52 -8.03 -2.07
N ARG A 98 -10.98 -9.10 -2.64
CA ARG A 98 -11.42 -10.47 -2.34
C ARG A 98 -10.91 -11.00 -1.00
N VAL A 99 -9.82 -10.46 -0.46
CA VAL A 99 -9.24 -10.93 0.80
C VAL A 99 -9.42 -9.90 1.91
N VAL A 100 -8.85 -8.71 1.73
CA VAL A 100 -8.84 -7.69 2.79
C VAL A 100 -10.24 -7.13 3.02
N TYR A 101 -10.98 -6.78 1.95
CA TYR A 101 -12.30 -6.16 2.07
C TYR A 101 -13.37 -7.15 2.55
N GLU A 102 -13.21 -8.44 2.29
CA GLU A 102 -14.07 -9.46 2.86
C GLU A 102 -13.81 -9.65 4.38
N LYS A 103 -12.57 -9.48 4.85
CA LYS A 103 -12.20 -9.66 6.26
C LYS A 103 -12.40 -8.41 7.10
N ALA A 104 -12.13 -7.23 6.55
CA ALA A 104 -12.19 -5.97 7.25
C ALA A 104 -13.48 -5.21 6.95
N GLY A 105 -14.03 -4.54 7.97
CA GLY A 105 -15.24 -3.74 7.81
C GLY A 105 -15.03 -2.53 6.89
N GLN A 106 -16.13 -2.07 6.27
CA GLN A 106 -16.19 -0.89 5.40
C GLN A 106 -15.48 0.34 5.99
N ARG A 107 -15.63 0.56 7.28
CA ARG A 107 -15.00 1.68 8.02
C ARG A 107 -13.47 1.73 7.86
N PHE A 108 -12.83 0.60 7.61
CA PHE A 108 -11.36 0.49 7.55
C PHE A 108 -10.81 0.36 6.14
N THR A 109 -11.66 0.00 5.19
CA THR A 109 -11.27 -0.29 3.80
C THR A 109 -11.89 0.67 2.79
N GLY A 110 -13.08 1.22 3.08
CA GLY A 110 -13.91 1.93 2.11
C GLY A 110 -14.67 0.99 1.17
N ALA A 111 -14.81 -0.30 1.53
CA ALA A 111 -15.60 -1.25 0.74
C ALA A 111 -17.04 -0.74 0.53
N ALA A 112 -17.58 -0.97 -0.67
CA ALA A 112 -18.95 -0.56 -1.00
C ALA A 112 -20.03 -1.36 -0.26
N PHE A 113 -19.65 -2.43 0.44
CA PHE A 113 -20.57 -3.35 1.12
C PHE A 113 -20.10 -3.71 2.53
N SER A 114 -21.06 -4.03 3.39
CA SER A 114 -20.81 -4.66 4.69
C SER A 114 -21.67 -5.92 4.77
N ARG A 115 -21.04 -7.08 4.78
CA ARG A 115 -21.68 -8.40 4.83
C ARG A 115 -20.83 -9.41 5.59
N THR A 116 -21.38 -10.57 5.86
CA THR A 116 -20.59 -11.71 6.34
C THR A 116 -19.55 -12.09 5.28
N PRO A 117 -18.27 -12.32 5.68
CA PRO A 117 -17.21 -12.70 4.77
C PRO A 117 -17.57 -13.91 3.91
N ASP A 118 -17.35 -13.82 2.61
CA ASP A 118 -17.52 -14.95 1.69
C ASP A 118 -16.21 -15.72 1.56
N MET A 119 -16.19 -16.93 2.12
CA MET A 119 -15.01 -17.78 2.11
C MET A 119 -14.59 -18.26 0.71
N ASN A 120 -15.52 -18.36 -0.24
CA ASN A 120 -15.19 -18.70 -1.63
C ASN A 120 -14.47 -17.54 -2.33
N THR A 121 -14.95 -16.32 -2.11
CA THR A 121 -14.29 -15.09 -2.57
C THR A 121 -12.89 -14.96 -1.99
N ILE A 122 -12.71 -15.19 -0.67
CA ILE A 122 -11.38 -15.15 -0.03
C ILE A 122 -10.46 -16.22 -0.62
N ARG A 123 -10.95 -17.46 -0.84
CA ARG A 123 -10.14 -18.53 -1.45
C ARG A 123 -9.68 -18.17 -2.85
N ALA A 124 -10.57 -17.64 -3.68
CA ALA A 124 -10.21 -17.17 -5.02
C ALA A 124 -9.15 -16.05 -4.96
N GLY A 125 -9.29 -15.08 -4.06
CA GLY A 125 -8.30 -14.02 -3.87
C GLY A 125 -6.93 -14.55 -3.43
N ARG A 126 -6.88 -15.60 -2.62
CA ARG A 126 -5.62 -16.26 -2.20
C ARG A 126 -4.90 -16.96 -3.36
N GLU A 127 -5.63 -17.58 -4.29
CA GLU A 127 -5.01 -18.16 -5.49
C GLU A 127 -4.43 -17.08 -6.40
N GLU A 128 -5.13 -15.97 -6.60
CA GLU A 128 -4.60 -14.82 -7.34
C GLU A 128 -3.38 -14.19 -6.63
N LEU A 129 -3.37 -14.14 -5.30
CA LEU A 129 -2.22 -13.67 -4.52
C LEU A 129 -0.96 -14.51 -4.79
N LYS A 130 -1.07 -15.83 -4.92
CA LYS A 130 0.08 -16.71 -5.25
C LYS A 130 0.67 -16.38 -6.62
N LEU A 131 -0.19 -16.13 -7.62
CA LEU A 131 0.25 -15.73 -8.96
C LEU A 131 0.95 -14.36 -8.93
N ALA A 132 0.37 -13.43 -8.18
CA ALA A 132 0.94 -12.11 -7.96
C ALA A 132 2.32 -12.18 -7.28
N LEU A 133 2.44 -12.94 -6.20
CA LEU A 133 3.71 -13.14 -5.48
C LEU A 133 4.78 -13.79 -6.35
N SER A 134 4.42 -14.74 -7.21
CA SER A 134 5.34 -15.34 -8.19
C SER A 134 5.90 -14.29 -9.15
N SER A 135 5.07 -13.35 -9.58
CA SER A 135 5.47 -12.25 -10.49
C SER A 135 6.37 -11.24 -9.78
N ILE A 136 6.01 -10.85 -8.55
CA ILE A 136 6.80 -9.96 -7.70
C ILE A 136 8.16 -10.60 -7.40
N ASN A 137 8.19 -11.87 -6.96
CA ASN A 137 9.41 -12.60 -6.61
C ASN A 137 10.42 -12.57 -7.76
N ARG A 138 9.96 -12.86 -8.98
CA ARG A 138 10.79 -12.85 -10.19
C ARG A 138 11.32 -11.45 -10.52
N ALA A 139 10.48 -10.42 -10.37
CA ALA A 139 10.87 -9.06 -10.70
C ALA A 139 11.96 -8.54 -9.76
N VAL A 140 11.83 -8.78 -8.46
CA VAL A 140 12.78 -8.28 -7.45
C VAL A 140 14.06 -9.10 -7.35
N GLU A 141 14.04 -10.38 -7.72
CA GLU A 141 15.22 -11.25 -7.74
C GLU A 141 16.34 -10.69 -8.61
N SER A 142 16.00 -10.12 -9.76
CA SER A 142 16.98 -9.60 -10.70
C SER A 142 17.49 -8.19 -10.38
N ASN A 143 16.63 -7.36 -9.81
CA ASN A 143 16.87 -5.92 -9.73
C ASN A 143 16.89 -5.35 -8.29
N GLY A 144 16.42 -6.11 -7.32
CA GLY A 144 16.26 -5.69 -5.92
C GLY A 144 14.98 -4.92 -5.63
N TYR A 145 14.43 -4.17 -6.60
CA TYR A 145 13.13 -3.51 -6.58
C TYR A 145 12.36 -3.82 -7.87
N LEU A 146 11.07 -3.50 -7.90
CA LEU A 146 10.17 -3.88 -9.00
C LEU A 146 10.54 -3.25 -10.35
N ALA A 147 11.02 -2.03 -10.33
CA ALA A 147 11.35 -1.29 -11.54
C ALA A 147 12.86 -1.04 -11.75
N GLY A 148 13.72 -1.67 -10.95
CA GLY A 148 15.17 -1.48 -11.04
C GLY A 148 15.88 -1.61 -9.71
N ARG A 149 16.95 -0.80 -9.51
CA ARG A 149 17.80 -0.87 -8.32
C ARG A 149 17.35 0.02 -7.17
N ASN A 150 16.41 0.92 -7.42
CA ASN A 150 15.90 1.88 -6.44
C ASN A 150 14.42 1.73 -6.23
N CYS A 151 13.96 2.00 -5.00
CA CYS A 151 12.54 2.05 -4.68
C CYS A 151 11.84 3.13 -5.51
N SER A 152 10.69 2.80 -6.04
CA SER A 152 9.87 3.65 -6.88
C SER A 152 8.41 3.67 -6.44
N LEU A 153 7.59 4.50 -7.06
CA LEU A 153 6.15 4.56 -6.78
C LEU A 153 5.45 3.21 -6.99
N GLY A 154 5.92 2.40 -7.96
CA GLY A 154 5.42 1.03 -8.17
C GLY A 154 5.67 0.13 -6.96
N ASP A 155 6.87 0.22 -6.36
CA ASP A 155 7.19 -0.53 -5.13
C ASP A 155 6.29 -0.11 -3.97
N LEU A 156 6.09 1.19 -3.78
CA LEU A 156 5.22 1.71 -2.72
C LEU A 156 3.77 1.24 -2.89
N ALA A 157 3.26 1.22 -4.13
CA ALA A 157 1.90 0.78 -4.42
C ALA A 157 1.70 -0.71 -4.10
N VAL A 158 2.61 -1.56 -4.59
CA VAL A 158 2.55 -3.01 -4.30
C VAL A 158 2.71 -3.28 -2.80
N ALA A 159 3.66 -2.61 -2.15
CA ALA A 159 3.88 -2.76 -0.71
C ALA A 159 2.69 -2.26 0.13
N ALA A 160 1.99 -1.21 -0.30
CA ALA A 160 0.76 -0.74 0.35
C ALA A 160 -0.33 -1.82 0.38
N HIS A 161 -0.53 -2.53 -0.73
CA HIS A 161 -1.46 -3.65 -0.83
C HIS A 161 -1.02 -4.85 0.01
N LEU A 162 0.24 -5.27 -0.15
CA LEU A 162 0.77 -6.41 0.61
C LEU A 162 0.75 -6.14 2.11
N SER A 163 0.96 -4.90 2.55
CA SER A 163 0.87 -4.55 3.97
C SER A 163 -0.52 -4.73 4.57
N ALA A 164 -1.58 -4.56 3.79
CA ALA A 164 -2.94 -4.83 4.25
C ALA A 164 -3.24 -6.34 4.30
N LEU A 165 -2.67 -7.12 3.38
CA LEU A 165 -2.74 -8.59 3.38
C LEU A 165 -1.91 -9.20 4.52
N ASP A 166 -0.69 -8.69 4.72
CA ASP A 166 0.22 -9.10 5.79
C ASP A 166 -0.36 -8.80 7.19
N TYR A 167 -1.13 -7.74 7.33
CA TYR A 167 -1.89 -7.42 8.54
C TYR A 167 -2.75 -8.59 9.01
N PHE A 168 -3.32 -9.35 8.09
CA PHE A 168 -4.14 -10.53 8.34
C PHE A 168 -3.40 -11.87 8.23
N GLY A 169 -2.09 -11.86 8.00
CA GLY A 169 -1.29 -13.08 7.82
C GLY A 169 -1.61 -13.85 6.55
N GLU A 170 -2.03 -13.14 5.49
CA GLU A 170 -2.46 -13.77 4.24
C GLU A 170 -1.31 -14.02 3.26
N VAL A 171 -0.12 -13.46 3.51
CA VAL A 171 1.02 -13.56 2.60
C VAL A 171 1.93 -14.71 3.04
N PRO A 172 2.08 -15.78 2.24
CA PRO A 172 2.95 -16.91 2.56
C PRO A 172 4.42 -16.60 2.18
N TRP A 173 5.06 -15.73 2.96
CA TRP A 173 6.41 -15.23 2.67
C TRP A 173 7.45 -16.33 2.49
N GLY A 174 7.34 -17.43 3.22
CA GLY A 174 8.27 -18.57 3.15
C GLY A 174 8.36 -19.23 1.77
N ASP A 175 7.31 -19.10 0.95
CA ASP A 175 7.28 -19.66 -0.41
C ASP A 175 7.89 -18.73 -1.47
N TYR A 176 8.20 -17.46 -1.12
CA TYR A 176 8.63 -16.41 -2.04
C TYR A 176 9.80 -15.61 -1.46
N ALA A 177 10.96 -16.23 -1.32
CA ALA A 177 12.12 -15.69 -0.60
C ALA A 177 12.54 -14.28 -1.08
N SER A 178 12.68 -14.07 -2.40
CA SER A 178 13.10 -12.76 -2.94
C SER A 178 12.04 -11.67 -2.70
N ALA A 179 10.75 -12.01 -2.80
CA ALA A 179 9.66 -11.09 -2.47
C ALA A 179 9.64 -10.78 -0.97
N GLY A 180 9.91 -11.77 -0.10
CA GLY A 180 10.04 -11.59 1.34
C GLY A 180 11.15 -10.62 1.69
N GLU A 181 12.37 -10.84 1.16
CA GLU A 181 13.51 -9.94 1.35
C GLU A 181 13.23 -8.52 0.83
N TRP A 182 12.59 -8.38 -0.32
CA TRP A 182 12.16 -7.08 -0.83
C TRP A 182 11.17 -6.43 0.14
N TYR A 183 10.18 -7.18 0.65
CA TYR A 183 9.18 -6.63 1.56
C TYR A 183 9.79 -6.23 2.91
N VAL A 184 10.77 -6.96 3.44
CA VAL A 184 11.58 -6.56 4.60
C VAL A 184 12.27 -5.22 4.35
N ARG A 185 12.89 -5.03 3.16
CA ARG A 185 13.47 -3.74 2.77
C ARG A 185 12.42 -2.62 2.74
N MET A 186 11.21 -2.90 2.24
CA MET A 186 10.11 -1.93 2.24
C MET A 186 9.68 -1.59 3.68
N LYS A 187 9.47 -2.59 4.55
CA LYS A 187 9.11 -2.40 5.97
C LYS A 187 10.16 -1.59 6.74
N SER A 188 11.43 -1.73 6.39
CA SER A 188 12.56 -1.03 7.05
C SER A 188 12.61 0.46 6.73
N ARG A 189 11.88 0.93 5.71
CA ARG A 189 11.86 2.35 5.35
C ARG A 189 11.14 3.19 6.41
N PRO A 190 11.66 4.38 6.76
CA PRO A 190 11.01 5.25 7.75
C PRO A 190 9.53 5.56 7.44
N ALA A 191 9.18 5.70 6.16
CA ALA A 191 7.79 5.93 5.72
C ALA A 191 6.84 4.80 6.14
N PHE A 192 7.33 3.55 6.18
CA PHE A 192 6.54 2.37 6.50
C PHE A 192 6.13 2.29 7.97
N ARG A 193 6.86 2.95 8.88
CA ARG A 193 6.57 2.92 10.33
C ARG A 193 5.15 3.33 10.65
N SER A 194 4.59 4.27 9.88
CA SER A 194 3.21 4.71 10.07
C SER A 194 2.21 3.56 9.87
N LEU A 195 2.48 2.63 8.96
CA LEU A 195 1.62 1.47 8.68
C LEU A 195 1.75 0.40 9.77
N LEU A 196 2.97 0.14 10.24
CA LEU A 196 3.24 -0.88 11.25
C LEU A 196 2.61 -0.58 12.60
N GLY A 197 2.29 0.69 12.86
CA GLY A 197 1.57 1.14 14.04
C GLY A 197 0.06 0.92 14.00
N ASP A 198 -0.50 0.55 12.86
CA ASP A 198 -1.95 0.38 12.71
C ASP A 198 -2.51 -0.72 13.63
N ARG A 199 -3.64 -0.40 14.28
CA ARG A 199 -4.38 -1.35 15.13
C ARG A 199 -5.87 -1.15 14.89
N VAL A 200 -6.47 -2.07 14.14
CA VAL A 200 -7.92 -2.07 13.90
C VAL A 200 -8.65 -2.56 15.14
N PRO A 201 -9.59 -1.80 15.69
CA PRO A 201 -10.38 -2.25 16.83
C PRO A 201 -11.09 -3.58 16.57
N GLY A 202 -10.88 -4.55 17.45
CA GLY A 202 -11.46 -5.89 17.33
C GLY A 202 -10.79 -6.82 16.33
N GLN A 203 -9.80 -6.36 15.58
CA GLN A 203 -9.04 -7.13 14.60
C GLN A 203 -7.55 -6.79 14.67
N PRO A 204 -6.82 -7.23 15.71
CA PRO A 204 -5.39 -6.95 15.82
C PRO A 204 -4.62 -7.60 14.67
N PRO A 205 -3.46 -7.05 14.28
CA PRO A 205 -2.61 -7.68 13.27
C PRO A 205 -2.04 -9.01 13.79
N VAL A 206 -1.58 -9.85 12.88
CA VAL A 206 -0.78 -11.03 13.24
C VAL A 206 0.52 -10.63 13.93
N ALA A 207 1.09 -11.53 14.74
CA ALA A 207 2.22 -11.22 15.60
C ALA A 207 3.42 -10.64 14.82
N HIS A 208 3.80 -11.25 13.71
CA HIS A 208 4.95 -10.84 12.90
C HIS A 208 4.73 -9.54 12.08
N TYR A 209 3.51 -9.00 12.05
CA TYR A 209 3.20 -7.82 11.19
C TYR A 209 4.12 -6.62 11.44
N ALA A 210 4.43 -6.34 12.70
CA ALA A 210 5.29 -5.21 13.08
C ALA A 210 6.79 -5.59 13.13
N GLU A 211 7.11 -6.88 13.02
CA GLU A 211 8.49 -7.36 13.03
C GLU A 211 9.14 -7.11 11.66
N LEU A 212 10.43 -6.79 11.66
CA LEU A 212 11.18 -6.60 10.41
C LEU A 212 11.71 -7.92 9.85
N ASP A 213 11.85 -8.94 10.72
CA ASP A 213 12.31 -10.28 10.38
C ASP A 213 11.12 -11.25 10.50
N PHE A 214 10.87 -12.07 9.49
CA PHE A 214 9.84 -13.12 9.48
C PHE A 214 10.21 -14.27 8.54
#